data_c3290b50c6bcc216ba08d089c4176f3e
#
_entry.id   c3290b50c6bcc216ba08d089c4176f3e
#
_cell.length_a   1.000
_cell.length_b   1.000
_cell.length_c   1.000
_cell.angle_alpha   90.00
_cell.angle_beta   90.00
_cell.angle_gamma   90.00
#
_symmetry.space_group_name_H-M   'P 1'
#
loop_
_entity.id
_entity.type
_entity.pdbx_description
1 polymer ?
#
loop_
_entity_poly.entity_id
_entity_poly.type
_entity_poly.pdbx_seq_one_letter_code
_entity_poly.pdbx_strand_id
1 'polypeptide(L)'
;MAETSEVEEAFGVVVHALSEAKVDAAFIGAIAVIAWSRVRTTTDVDLVVSAEPSELARLRPCLERRGFSVGAPVTSDPGESVPDISVFWSGNRPSVRVDIFHAKTEFEREALRLAVPAEVAGQHIRVATPEAVIVYKVLASRAKDELDLRAVFEAAVASKRVLGWASIERWCAEWGIADRLAPWRQEFQSVTR
;
A
#
# COMPACT_ATOMS: atom_id res chain seq x y z
N MET A 1 12.99 12.74 22.97
CA MET A 1 12.51 12.82 21.58
C MET A 1 12.69 11.42 21.03
N ALA A 2 11.62 10.77 20.56
CA ALA A 2 11.75 9.49 19.86
C ALA A 2 12.50 9.75 18.53
N GLU A 3 13.54 8.97 18.24
CA GLU A 3 14.18 9.00 16.94
C GLU A 3 13.16 8.60 15.87
N THR A 4 12.90 9.49 14.91
CA THR A 4 12.08 9.19 13.73
C THR A 4 12.79 8.12 12.93
N SER A 5 12.08 7.05 12.55
CA SER A 5 12.70 6.00 11.74
C SER A 5 13.03 6.53 10.34
N GLU A 6 14.07 5.97 9.70
CA GLU A 6 14.46 6.34 8.33
C GLU A 6 13.30 6.16 7.34
N VAL A 7 12.46 5.16 7.59
CA VAL A 7 11.25 4.93 6.76
C VAL A 7 10.22 6.03 6.96
N GLU A 8 10.00 6.50 8.19
CA GLU A 8 9.08 7.61 8.45
C GLU A 8 9.58 8.90 7.81
N GLU A 9 10.89 9.15 7.81
CA GLU A 9 11.48 10.30 7.14
C GLU A 9 11.29 10.20 5.62
N ALA A 10 11.66 9.07 5.00
CA ALA A 10 11.46 8.83 3.56
C ALA A 10 9.99 8.93 3.18
N PHE A 11 9.09 8.38 3.99
CA PHE A 11 7.65 8.47 3.80
C PHE A 11 7.17 9.92 3.78
N GLY A 12 7.57 10.75 4.76
CA GLY A 12 7.24 12.17 4.79
C GLY A 12 7.74 12.91 3.54
N VAL A 13 8.96 12.60 3.08
CA VAL A 13 9.53 13.21 1.87
C VAL A 13 8.74 12.80 0.62
N VAL A 14 8.30 11.55 0.51
CA VAL A 14 7.42 11.08 -0.59
C VAL A 14 6.09 11.84 -0.59
N VAL A 15 5.44 11.97 0.58
CA VAL A 15 4.17 12.69 0.71
C VAL A 15 4.31 14.14 0.21
N HIS A 16 5.38 14.82 0.59
CA HIS A 16 5.66 16.17 0.11
C HIS A 16 5.91 16.22 -1.40
N ALA A 17 6.63 15.24 -1.96
CA ALA A 17 6.89 15.18 -3.41
C ALA A 17 5.59 14.97 -4.22
N LEU A 18 4.70 14.10 -3.75
CA LEU A 18 3.39 13.86 -4.36
C LEU A 18 2.53 15.13 -4.36
N SER A 19 2.50 15.83 -3.22
CA SER A 19 1.75 17.09 -3.07
C SER A 19 2.26 18.19 -4.01
N GLU A 20 3.60 18.38 -4.10
CA GLU A 20 4.22 19.37 -5.00
C GLU A 20 3.96 19.03 -6.47
N ALA A 21 4.08 17.75 -6.83
CA ALA A 21 3.85 17.28 -8.20
C ALA A 21 2.34 17.27 -8.57
N LYS A 22 1.45 17.43 -7.60
CA LYS A 22 -0.02 17.30 -7.74
C LYS A 22 -0.39 15.96 -8.37
N VAL A 23 0.19 14.89 -7.85
CA VAL A 23 -0.08 13.52 -8.28
C VAL A 23 -1.04 12.88 -7.29
N ASP A 24 -2.14 12.34 -7.82
CA ASP A 24 -3.07 11.55 -7.03
C ASP A 24 -2.49 10.16 -6.76
N ALA A 25 -2.38 9.81 -5.49
CA ALA A 25 -1.79 8.58 -5.03
C ALA A 25 -2.61 7.93 -3.92
N ALA A 26 -2.54 6.61 -3.84
CA ALA A 26 -3.02 5.84 -2.70
C ALA A 26 -1.88 4.98 -2.16
N PHE A 27 -1.57 5.12 -0.87
CA PHE A 27 -0.64 4.23 -0.22
C PHE A 27 -1.27 2.85 -0.05
N ILE A 28 -0.48 1.83 -0.36
CA ILE A 28 -0.83 0.41 -0.29
C ILE A 28 0.14 -0.30 0.65
N GLY A 29 0.33 -1.61 0.52
CA GLY A 29 1.35 -2.35 1.26
C GLY A 29 1.27 -2.16 2.78
N ALA A 30 2.43 -2.01 3.40
CA ALA A 30 2.54 -1.89 4.85
C ALA A 30 1.93 -0.60 5.42
N ILE A 31 2.05 0.52 4.71
CA ILE A 31 1.48 1.80 5.16
C ILE A 31 -0.04 1.70 5.27
N ALA A 32 -0.70 1.06 4.31
CA ALA A 32 -2.15 0.84 4.39
C ALA A 32 -2.53 -0.12 5.53
N VAL A 33 -1.75 -1.18 5.77
CA VAL A 33 -1.96 -2.06 6.93
C VAL A 33 -1.85 -1.29 8.24
N ILE A 34 -0.86 -0.41 8.38
CA ILE A 34 -0.69 0.45 9.56
C ILE A 34 -1.92 1.35 9.78
N ALA A 35 -2.43 1.93 8.71
CA ALA A 35 -3.60 2.80 8.78
C ALA A 35 -4.87 2.06 9.24
N TRP A 36 -5.01 0.78 8.91
CA TRP A 36 -6.21 -0.01 9.19
C TRP A 36 -6.13 -0.89 10.43
N SER A 37 -4.94 -1.16 10.96
CA SER A 37 -4.79 -2.09 12.06
C SER A 37 -3.98 -1.48 13.22
N ARG A 38 -2.73 -1.83 13.29
CA ARG A 38 -1.81 -1.41 14.35
C ARG A 38 -0.44 -1.12 13.77
N VAL A 39 0.32 -0.32 14.48
CA VAL A 39 1.71 -0.03 14.14
C VAL A 39 2.49 -1.34 14.02
N ARG A 40 3.15 -1.52 12.89
CA ARG A 40 4.15 -2.53 12.63
C ARG A 40 5.38 -1.89 11.97
N THR A 41 6.50 -2.55 12.04
CA THR A 41 7.69 -2.11 11.30
C THR A 41 7.53 -2.36 9.80
N THR A 42 8.04 -1.44 9.00
CA THR A 42 8.19 -1.61 7.56
C THR A 42 9.58 -1.13 7.14
N THR A 43 10.07 -1.62 6.02
CA THR A 43 11.37 -1.27 5.42
C THR A 43 11.20 -0.55 4.08
N ASP A 44 9.97 -0.46 3.59
CA ASP A 44 9.62 0.05 2.28
C ASP A 44 8.31 0.86 2.33
N VAL A 45 8.09 1.61 1.28
CA VAL A 45 6.87 2.40 1.08
C VAL A 45 6.29 2.04 -0.28
N ASP A 46 5.05 1.56 -0.30
CA ASP A 46 4.35 1.17 -1.52
C ASP A 46 3.19 2.12 -1.81
N LEU A 47 3.07 2.57 -3.05
CA LEU A 47 1.95 3.41 -3.47
C LEU A 47 1.52 3.13 -4.91
N VAL A 48 0.24 3.32 -5.17
CA VAL A 48 -0.33 3.29 -6.51
C VAL A 48 -0.67 4.72 -6.94
N VAL A 49 -0.33 5.05 -8.18
CA VAL A 49 -0.63 6.35 -8.81
C VAL A 49 -1.40 6.14 -10.11
N SER A 50 -2.01 7.20 -10.64
CA SER A 50 -2.60 7.17 -11.97
C SER A 50 -1.57 6.72 -13.02
N ALA A 51 -2.02 6.00 -14.04
CA ALA A 51 -1.17 5.56 -15.15
C ALA A 51 -0.86 6.67 -16.17
N GLU A 52 -1.24 7.92 -15.89
CA GLU A 52 -1.00 9.05 -16.79
C GLU A 52 0.49 9.43 -16.86
N PRO A 53 1.14 9.30 -18.02
CA PRO A 53 2.59 9.57 -18.15
C PRO A 53 2.99 10.99 -17.71
N SER A 54 2.09 11.95 -17.86
CA SER A 54 2.32 13.35 -17.45
C SER A 54 2.46 13.50 -15.93
N GLU A 55 1.81 12.66 -15.13
CA GLU A 55 1.91 12.69 -13.67
C GLU A 55 3.28 12.22 -13.21
N LEU A 56 3.76 11.13 -13.76
CA LEU A 56 5.11 10.63 -13.45
C LEU A 56 6.21 11.58 -13.91
N ALA A 57 6.04 12.21 -15.08
CA ALA A 57 6.97 13.21 -15.55
C ALA A 57 7.09 14.40 -14.59
N ARG A 58 6.02 14.72 -13.84
CA ARG A 58 6.04 15.74 -12.78
C ARG A 58 6.62 15.22 -11.47
N LEU A 59 6.29 13.99 -11.09
CA LEU A 59 6.69 13.39 -9.82
C LEU A 59 8.19 13.14 -9.75
N ARG A 60 8.76 12.58 -10.80
CA ARG A 60 10.17 12.20 -10.85
C ARG A 60 11.13 13.32 -10.45
N PRO A 61 11.08 14.53 -11.05
CA PRO A 61 11.97 15.63 -10.65
C PRO A 61 11.74 16.06 -9.18
N CYS A 62 10.52 15.93 -8.67
CA CYS A 62 10.22 16.26 -7.27
C CYS A 62 10.89 15.28 -6.30
N LEU A 63 10.94 13.99 -6.64
CA LEU A 63 11.65 12.97 -5.87
C LEU A 63 13.16 13.16 -5.95
N GLU A 64 13.71 13.35 -7.17
CA GLU A 64 15.16 13.53 -7.39
C GLU A 64 15.72 14.74 -6.62
N ARG A 65 15.02 15.88 -6.62
CA ARG A 65 15.42 17.07 -5.83
C ARG A 65 15.43 16.82 -4.32
N ARG A 66 14.72 15.81 -3.84
CA ARG A 66 14.63 15.43 -2.44
C ARG A 66 15.54 14.26 -2.05
N GLY A 67 16.49 13.93 -2.93
CA GLY A 67 17.51 12.92 -2.66
C GLY A 67 17.10 11.48 -2.98
N PHE A 68 16.02 11.29 -3.75
CA PHE A 68 15.72 9.98 -4.31
C PHE A 68 16.51 9.73 -5.58
N SER A 69 17.06 8.53 -5.71
CA SER A 69 17.60 8.01 -6.96
C SER A 69 16.60 7.04 -7.60
N VAL A 70 16.37 7.18 -8.90
CA VAL A 70 15.54 6.23 -9.65
C VAL A 70 16.37 5.01 -9.99
N GLY A 71 15.92 3.84 -9.51
CA GLY A 71 16.55 2.55 -9.80
C GLY A 71 15.74 1.71 -10.78
N ALA A 72 16.30 0.60 -11.19
CA ALA A 72 15.53 -0.44 -11.86
C ALA A 72 14.50 -1.03 -10.88
N PRO A 73 13.31 -1.43 -11.35
CA PRO A 73 12.36 -2.16 -10.54
C PRO A 73 13.00 -3.40 -9.92
N VAL A 74 12.87 -3.56 -8.63
CA VAL A 74 13.47 -4.69 -7.89
C VAL A 74 12.35 -5.42 -7.16
N THR A 75 12.28 -6.73 -7.35
CA THR A 75 11.50 -7.63 -6.51
C THR A 75 12.44 -8.42 -5.62
N SER A 76 12.18 -8.42 -4.33
CA SER A 76 13.02 -9.14 -3.36
C SER A 76 12.52 -10.55 -3.10
N ASP A 77 11.25 -10.84 -3.39
CA ASP A 77 10.62 -12.13 -3.11
C ASP A 77 9.93 -12.71 -4.35
N PRO A 78 9.98 -14.05 -4.57
CA PRO A 78 9.12 -14.71 -5.53
C PRO A 78 7.64 -14.43 -5.22
N GLY A 79 6.88 -13.96 -6.20
CA GLY A 79 5.46 -13.62 -6.04
C GLY A 79 5.21 -12.15 -5.65
N GLU A 80 6.24 -11.35 -5.46
CA GLU A 80 6.09 -9.90 -5.31
C GLU A 80 5.72 -9.27 -6.67
N SER A 81 4.72 -8.38 -6.66
CA SER A 81 4.38 -7.61 -7.86
C SER A 81 5.56 -6.70 -8.24
N VAL A 82 5.91 -6.70 -9.52
CA VAL A 82 6.97 -5.82 -10.03
C VAL A 82 6.45 -4.38 -10.07
N PRO A 83 7.05 -3.44 -9.32
CA PRO A 83 6.65 -2.04 -9.41
C PRO A 83 7.00 -1.46 -10.79
N ASP A 84 6.33 -0.40 -11.19
CA ASP A 84 6.67 0.31 -12.43
C ASP A 84 7.94 1.14 -12.26
N ILE A 85 8.12 1.70 -11.08
CA ILE A 85 9.30 2.49 -10.72
C ILE A 85 9.67 2.17 -9.28
N SER A 86 10.92 1.84 -9.04
CA SER A 86 11.49 1.84 -7.69
C SER A 86 12.40 3.06 -7.55
N VAL A 87 12.22 3.81 -6.47
CA VAL A 87 13.11 4.90 -6.10
C VAL A 87 13.71 4.61 -4.74
N PHE A 88 14.94 5.03 -4.54
CA PHE A 88 15.71 4.77 -3.33
C PHE A 88 16.11 6.10 -2.69
N TRP A 89 15.68 6.28 -1.47
CA TRP A 89 16.07 7.45 -0.69
C TRP A 89 17.35 7.17 0.09
N SER A 90 18.35 7.99 -0.12
CA SER A 90 19.69 7.83 0.46
C SER A 90 20.02 8.95 1.46
N GLY A 91 19.02 9.55 2.09
CA GLY A 91 19.22 10.63 3.06
C GLY A 91 20.11 10.21 4.23
N ASN A 92 19.86 9.00 4.74
CA ASN A 92 20.71 8.30 5.71
C ASN A 92 20.91 6.85 5.27
N ARG A 93 21.71 6.07 5.97
CA ARG A 93 21.93 4.64 5.64
C ARG A 93 21.20 3.74 6.64
N PRO A 94 20.53 2.64 6.21
CA PRO A 94 20.36 2.12 4.83
C PRO A 94 19.35 2.91 4.00
N SER A 95 19.43 2.78 2.66
CA SER A 95 18.48 3.44 1.76
C SER A 95 17.08 2.83 1.89
N VAL A 96 16.06 3.68 1.96
CA VAL A 96 14.65 3.25 1.98
C VAL A 96 14.14 3.11 0.56
N ARG A 97 13.54 1.96 0.25
CA ARG A 97 12.91 1.70 -1.04
C ARG A 97 11.49 2.26 -1.04
N VAL A 98 11.12 2.88 -2.15
CA VAL A 98 9.77 3.34 -2.43
C VAL A 98 9.33 2.75 -3.76
N ASP A 99 8.31 1.94 -3.76
CA ASP A 99 7.77 1.27 -4.93
C ASP A 99 6.50 1.96 -5.41
N ILE A 100 6.55 2.42 -6.66
CA ILE A 100 5.46 3.15 -7.31
C ILE A 100 4.86 2.26 -8.38
N PHE A 101 3.58 1.96 -8.23
CA PHE A 101 2.78 1.17 -9.16
C PHE A 101 1.85 2.09 -9.95
N HIS A 102 1.73 1.85 -11.24
CA HIS A 102 0.70 2.50 -12.05
C HIS A 102 -0.61 1.74 -11.94
N ALA A 103 -1.71 2.46 -11.86
CA ALA A 103 -3.05 1.88 -11.88
C ALA A 103 -3.40 1.33 -13.28
N LYS A 104 -2.78 0.23 -13.71
CA LYS A 104 -2.96 -0.40 -15.03
C LYS A 104 -4.16 -1.32 -15.09
N THR A 105 -4.45 -2.03 -14.00
CA THR A 105 -5.60 -2.93 -13.91
C THR A 105 -6.85 -2.18 -13.43
N GLU A 106 -8.02 -2.77 -13.65
CA GLU A 106 -9.27 -2.21 -13.13
C GLU A 106 -9.28 -2.20 -11.61
N PHE A 107 -8.70 -3.21 -10.98
CA PHE A 107 -8.54 -3.27 -9.53
C PHE A 107 -7.69 -2.11 -8.99
N GLU A 108 -6.53 -1.83 -9.59
CA GLU A 108 -5.67 -0.74 -9.15
C GLU A 108 -6.32 0.62 -9.34
N ARG A 109 -7.06 0.81 -10.46
CA ARG A 109 -7.88 2.01 -10.68
C ARG A 109 -8.97 2.16 -9.63
N GLU A 110 -9.64 1.06 -9.27
CA GLU A 110 -10.65 1.05 -8.22
C GLU A 110 -10.00 1.35 -6.85
N ALA A 111 -8.88 0.72 -6.52
CA ALA A 111 -8.14 0.94 -5.28
C ALA A 111 -7.71 2.41 -5.12
N LEU A 112 -7.19 3.02 -6.19
CA LEU A 112 -6.82 4.45 -6.21
C LEU A 112 -8.06 5.34 -6.04
N ARG A 113 -9.14 5.08 -6.80
CA ARG A 113 -10.37 5.89 -6.78
C ARG A 113 -11.06 5.84 -5.42
N LEU A 114 -11.15 4.65 -4.80
CA LEU A 114 -11.82 4.43 -3.52
C LEU A 114 -10.93 4.71 -2.30
N ALA A 115 -9.66 5.05 -2.51
CA ALA A 115 -8.76 5.37 -1.41
C ALA A 115 -9.32 6.48 -0.52
N VAL A 116 -9.12 6.35 0.78
CA VAL A 116 -9.70 7.23 1.79
C VAL A 116 -8.63 8.00 2.55
N PRO A 117 -8.96 9.19 3.09
CA PRO A 117 -8.05 9.93 3.93
C PRO A 117 -7.69 9.15 5.20
N ALA A 118 -6.42 9.20 5.58
CA ALA A 118 -5.89 8.66 6.83
C ALA A 118 -4.73 9.52 7.33
N GLU A 119 -4.42 9.40 8.63
CA GLU A 119 -3.21 9.97 9.22
C GLU A 119 -2.28 8.83 9.62
N VAL A 120 -1.06 8.84 9.10
CA VAL A 120 -0.01 7.87 9.41
C VAL A 120 1.28 8.62 9.67
N ALA A 121 1.92 8.37 10.82
CA ALA A 121 3.16 9.04 11.23
C ALA A 121 3.09 10.59 11.08
N GLY A 122 1.96 11.19 11.44
CA GLY A 122 1.74 12.65 11.35
C GLY A 122 1.54 13.18 9.92
N GLN A 123 1.44 12.33 8.91
CA GLN A 123 1.18 12.70 7.53
C GLN A 123 -0.29 12.44 7.16
N HIS A 124 -0.94 13.43 6.54
CA HIS A 124 -2.26 13.26 5.93
C HIS A 124 -2.13 12.71 4.53
N ILE A 125 -2.61 11.50 4.31
CA ILE A 125 -2.46 10.74 3.07
C ILE A 125 -3.79 10.13 2.63
N ARG A 126 -3.81 9.56 1.43
CA ARG A 126 -4.86 8.62 1.01
C ARG A 126 -4.33 7.20 1.08
N VAL A 127 -5.09 6.28 1.66
CA VAL A 127 -4.74 4.87 1.75
C VAL A 127 -5.79 4.01 1.05
N ALA A 128 -5.36 2.89 0.49
CA ALA A 128 -6.27 1.89 -0.04
C ALA A 128 -7.24 1.42 1.05
N THR A 129 -8.48 1.11 0.66
CA THR A 129 -9.49 0.60 1.61
C THR A 129 -9.08 -0.73 2.21
N PRO A 130 -9.64 -1.15 3.37
CA PRO A 130 -9.35 -2.47 3.95
C PRO A 130 -9.60 -3.60 2.97
N GLU A 131 -10.66 -3.49 2.16
CA GLU A 131 -11.01 -4.47 1.13
C GLU A 131 -9.90 -4.62 0.09
N ALA A 132 -9.39 -3.49 -0.42
CA ALA A 132 -8.29 -3.51 -1.37
C ALA A 132 -7.01 -4.07 -0.74
N VAL A 133 -6.70 -3.70 0.51
CA VAL A 133 -5.56 -4.26 1.26
C VAL A 133 -5.68 -5.77 1.39
N ILE A 134 -6.86 -6.28 1.74
CA ILE A 134 -7.12 -7.72 1.85
C ILE A 134 -6.84 -8.41 0.50
N VAL A 135 -7.38 -7.89 -0.60
CA VAL A 135 -7.16 -8.46 -1.93
C VAL A 135 -5.68 -8.48 -2.32
N TYR A 136 -4.94 -7.38 -2.11
CA TYR A 136 -3.50 -7.34 -2.34
C TYR A 136 -2.74 -8.40 -1.54
N LYS A 137 -3.11 -8.60 -0.26
CA LYS A 137 -2.44 -9.55 0.63
C LYS A 137 -2.80 -11.00 0.30
N VAL A 138 -4.05 -11.29 -0.06
CA VAL A 138 -4.46 -12.63 -0.54
C VAL A 138 -3.75 -12.97 -1.86
N LEU A 139 -3.58 -12.00 -2.75
CA LEU A 139 -2.84 -12.19 -4.01
C LEU A 139 -1.37 -12.52 -3.74
N ALA A 140 -0.69 -11.72 -2.92
CA ALA A 140 0.73 -11.89 -2.62
C ALA A 140 1.02 -13.19 -1.82
N SER A 141 0.16 -13.55 -0.86
CA SER A 141 0.15 -14.85 -0.15
C SER A 141 1.49 -15.27 0.44
N ARG A 142 2.29 -14.32 0.94
CA ARG A 142 3.55 -14.58 1.64
C ARG A 142 3.27 -14.75 3.14
N ALA A 143 4.18 -15.38 3.89
CA ALA A 143 4.03 -15.57 5.34
C ALA A 143 3.79 -14.24 6.09
N LYS A 144 4.45 -13.15 5.68
CA LYS A 144 4.23 -11.81 6.23
C LYS A 144 2.82 -11.26 5.93
N ASP A 145 2.25 -11.64 4.77
CA ASP A 145 0.93 -11.17 4.34
C ASP A 145 -0.19 -11.82 5.14
N GLU A 146 0.01 -13.05 5.64
CA GLU A 146 -0.94 -13.71 6.55
C GLU A 146 -1.06 -12.96 7.88
N LEU A 147 0.06 -12.47 8.43
CA LEU A 147 0.05 -11.66 9.65
C LEU A 147 -0.64 -10.30 9.41
N ASP A 148 -0.42 -9.70 8.25
CA ASP A 148 -1.08 -8.46 7.86
C ASP A 148 -2.60 -8.66 7.68
N LEU A 149 -3.01 -9.73 7.00
CA LEU A 149 -4.43 -10.09 6.85
C LEU A 149 -5.11 -10.26 8.19
N ARG A 150 -4.50 -11.05 9.08
CA ARG A 150 -5.04 -11.26 10.44
C ARG A 150 -5.20 -9.94 11.18
N ALA A 151 -4.19 -9.08 11.14
CA ALA A 151 -4.24 -7.77 11.81
C ALA A 151 -5.36 -6.88 11.26
N VAL A 152 -5.57 -6.83 9.93
CA VAL A 152 -6.64 -6.04 9.31
C VAL A 152 -8.01 -6.59 9.68
N PHE A 153 -8.21 -7.92 9.65
CA PHE A 153 -9.47 -8.53 10.02
C PHE A 153 -9.78 -8.32 11.52
N GLU A 154 -8.83 -8.57 12.41
CA GLU A 154 -8.99 -8.36 13.86
C GLU A 154 -9.32 -6.89 14.17
N ALA A 155 -8.69 -5.94 13.50
CA ALA A 155 -8.99 -4.53 13.66
C ALA A 155 -10.40 -4.17 13.15
N ALA A 156 -10.85 -4.78 12.05
CA ALA A 156 -12.22 -4.61 11.56
C ALA A 156 -13.24 -5.16 12.59
N VAL A 157 -12.95 -6.33 13.20
CA VAL A 157 -13.73 -6.88 14.33
C VAL A 157 -13.82 -5.88 15.47
N ALA A 158 -12.66 -5.46 15.97
CA ALA A 158 -12.55 -4.61 17.15
C ALA A 158 -13.25 -3.25 16.96
N SER A 159 -13.18 -2.69 15.76
CA SER A 159 -13.82 -1.43 15.39
C SER A 159 -15.29 -1.58 14.93
N LYS A 160 -15.81 -2.81 14.87
CA LYS A 160 -17.15 -3.12 14.34
C LYS A 160 -17.34 -2.61 12.90
N ARG A 161 -16.28 -2.60 12.12
CA ARG A 161 -16.30 -2.20 10.72
C ARG A 161 -16.93 -3.30 9.88
N VAL A 162 -17.91 -2.93 9.08
CA VAL A 162 -18.48 -3.84 8.08
C VAL A 162 -17.57 -3.84 6.85
N LEU A 163 -17.03 -4.99 6.50
CA LEU A 163 -16.23 -5.15 5.29
C LEU A 163 -17.12 -5.43 4.08
N GLY A 164 -16.75 -4.85 2.95
CA GLY A 164 -17.42 -5.07 1.67
C GLY A 164 -17.03 -6.40 1.03
N TRP A 165 -17.44 -7.53 1.63
CA TRP A 165 -17.09 -8.88 1.18
C TRP A 165 -17.37 -9.13 -0.29
N ALA A 166 -18.47 -8.60 -0.82
CA ALA A 166 -18.80 -8.75 -2.24
C ALA A 166 -17.70 -8.21 -3.17
N SER A 167 -17.04 -7.11 -2.79
CA SER A 167 -15.90 -6.56 -3.54
C SER A 167 -14.67 -7.45 -3.41
N ILE A 168 -14.36 -7.92 -2.19
CA ILE A 168 -13.21 -8.81 -1.94
C ILE A 168 -13.37 -10.11 -2.73
N GLU A 169 -14.54 -10.76 -2.62
CA GLU A 169 -14.84 -12.02 -3.30
C GLU A 169 -14.81 -11.87 -4.82
N ARG A 170 -15.36 -10.77 -5.36
CA ARG A 170 -15.32 -10.47 -6.78
C ARG A 170 -13.89 -10.41 -7.31
N TRP A 171 -13.02 -9.64 -6.69
CA TRP A 171 -11.64 -9.49 -7.15
C TRP A 171 -10.81 -10.76 -6.97
N CYS A 172 -11.02 -11.49 -5.87
CA CYS A 172 -10.35 -12.78 -5.67
C CYS A 172 -10.81 -13.83 -6.69
N ALA A 173 -12.08 -13.82 -7.09
CA ALA A 173 -12.59 -14.71 -8.13
C ALA A 173 -12.05 -14.34 -9.51
N GLU A 174 -12.03 -13.03 -9.86
CA GLU A 174 -11.50 -12.54 -11.13
C GLU A 174 -10.02 -12.92 -11.34
N TRP A 175 -9.24 -12.93 -10.26
CA TRP A 175 -7.83 -13.31 -10.31
C TRP A 175 -7.55 -14.78 -10.04
N GLY A 176 -8.59 -15.62 -9.88
CA GLY A 176 -8.45 -17.05 -9.65
C GLY A 176 -7.80 -17.41 -8.31
N ILE A 177 -7.95 -16.56 -7.29
CA ILE A 177 -7.39 -16.74 -5.95
C ILE A 177 -8.45 -16.93 -4.86
N ALA A 178 -9.68 -17.28 -5.24
CA ALA A 178 -10.79 -17.48 -4.30
C ALA A 178 -10.47 -18.54 -3.22
N ASP A 179 -9.75 -19.59 -3.59
CA ASP A 179 -9.34 -20.65 -2.65
C ASP A 179 -8.43 -20.12 -1.54
N ARG A 180 -7.59 -19.12 -1.83
CA ARG A 180 -6.73 -18.47 -0.82
C ARG A 180 -7.54 -17.58 0.13
N LEU A 181 -8.65 -17.02 -0.34
CA LEU A 181 -9.55 -16.21 0.48
C LEU A 181 -10.43 -17.07 1.40
N ALA A 182 -10.81 -18.27 0.97
CA ALA A 182 -11.81 -19.10 1.63
C ALA A 182 -11.57 -19.32 3.15
N PRO A 183 -10.35 -19.62 3.64
CA PRO A 183 -10.08 -19.78 5.07
C PRO A 183 -10.39 -18.50 5.87
N TRP A 184 -9.99 -17.34 5.35
CA TRP A 184 -10.24 -16.04 5.97
C TRP A 184 -11.72 -15.70 6.00
N ARG A 185 -12.42 -16.00 4.90
CA ARG A 185 -13.87 -15.82 4.83
C ARG A 185 -14.61 -16.66 5.86
N GLN A 186 -14.18 -17.90 6.07
CA GLN A 186 -14.76 -18.79 7.08
C GLN A 186 -14.49 -18.30 8.52
N GLU A 187 -13.24 -17.90 8.83
CA GLU A 187 -12.83 -17.46 10.14
C GLU A 187 -13.52 -16.14 10.55
N PHE A 188 -13.66 -15.21 9.61
CA PHE A 188 -14.15 -13.85 9.89
C PHE A 188 -15.59 -13.57 9.41
N GLN A 189 -16.35 -14.59 9.08
CA GLN A 189 -17.76 -14.47 8.66
C GLN A 189 -18.66 -13.74 9.67
N SER A 190 -18.41 -13.93 10.95
CA SER A 190 -19.26 -13.39 12.03
C SER A 190 -19.09 -11.88 12.23
N VAL A 191 -18.10 -11.27 11.62
CA VAL A 191 -17.72 -9.87 11.82
C VAL A 191 -18.46 -8.90 10.93
N THR A 192 -19.26 -9.39 10.02
CA THR A 192 -19.85 -8.61 8.94
C THR A 192 -21.38 -8.63 8.91
N ARG A 193 -22.00 -8.81 10.06
CA ARG A 193 -23.46 -8.69 10.22
C ARG A 193 -23.83 -7.47 11.05
#